data_3183ed872d3bca4be0d10722f6a5f7e2
#
_entry.id   3183ed872d3bca4be0d10722f6a5f7e2
#
_cell.length_a   1.000
_cell.length_b   1.000
_cell.length_c   1.000
_cell.angle_alpha   90.00
_cell.angle_beta   90.00
_cell.angle_gamma   90.00
#
_symmetry.space_group_name_H-M   'P 1'
#
loop_
_entity.id
_entity.type
_entity.pdbx_description
1 polymer ?
#
loop_
_entity_poly.entity_id
_entity_poly.type
_entity_poly.pdbx_seq_one_letter_code
_entity_poly.pdbx_strand_id
1 'polypeptide(L)'
;MKKLILIPALILLMTAGCTKTVKEEITPVADSQLPASSEQQVPVVDKVSEQSKQVSEINLVSQYSQAVLKTNLGNITVKFYGSESPKTVENFLKLAQTGFYDGVRFHRVMKDFMIQGGDPNSKDDDWSNDGIGGPGYKFEDEFNNHKLVAGSLAMANAGPNTNGSQFFIVTAKETPWLDGKHTNFGYVVDGMDVVKKIEALPTNQND
;
A
#
# COMPACT_ATOMS: atom_id res chain seq x y z
N MET A 1 20.01 2.94 -11.47
CA MET A 1 19.16 2.71 -10.28
C MET A 1 18.13 3.80 -10.21
N LYS A 2 16.86 3.47 -10.21
CA LYS A 2 15.85 4.46 -10.54
C LYS A 2 14.68 4.38 -9.56
N LYS A 3 14.47 5.49 -8.81
CA LYS A 3 13.48 5.61 -7.73
C LYS A 3 12.04 5.61 -8.27
N LEU A 4 11.18 4.86 -7.64
CA LEU A 4 9.73 4.85 -7.84
C LEU A 4 9.10 5.88 -6.90
N ILE A 5 8.33 6.83 -7.43
CA ILE A 5 7.52 7.75 -6.62
C ILE A 5 6.07 7.52 -7.02
N LEU A 6 5.25 7.11 -6.06
CA LEU A 6 3.83 6.90 -6.25
C LEU A 6 3.08 8.15 -5.78
N ILE A 7 2.30 8.77 -6.66
CA ILE A 7 1.40 9.87 -6.27
C ILE A 7 -0.01 9.48 -6.66
N PRO A 8 -0.96 9.37 -5.72
CA PRO A 8 -2.37 9.30 -6.08
C PRO A 8 -2.77 10.62 -6.74
N ALA A 9 -3.54 10.56 -7.81
CA ALA A 9 -4.06 11.75 -8.48
C ALA A 9 -5.14 12.39 -7.56
N LEU A 10 -4.69 13.19 -6.59
CA LEU A 10 -5.53 13.98 -5.71
C LEU A 10 -5.53 15.43 -6.20
N ILE A 11 -6.63 15.86 -6.84
CA ILE A 11 -6.89 17.29 -7.07
C ILE A 11 -7.55 17.80 -5.79
N LEU A 12 -6.78 18.50 -4.95
CA LEU A 12 -7.28 19.15 -3.75
C LEU A 12 -7.63 20.61 -4.06
N LEU A 13 -8.92 20.94 -3.99
CA LEU A 13 -9.39 22.35 -3.96
C LEU A 13 -9.09 22.90 -2.56
N MET A 14 -8.22 23.91 -2.47
CA MET A 14 -7.95 24.65 -1.23
C MET A 14 -9.05 25.67 -0.98
N THR A 15 -9.76 25.55 0.16
CA THR A 15 -10.41 26.68 0.80
C THR A 15 -9.66 27.06 2.07
N ALA A 16 -9.23 28.32 2.15
CA ALA A 16 -8.51 28.89 3.27
C ALA A 16 -9.44 29.06 4.49
N GLY A 17 -9.00 28.56 5.64
CA GLY A 17 -9.63 28.83 6.95
C GLY A 17 -8.55 28.90 8.03
N CYS A 18 -8.30 30.11 8.51
CA CYS A 18 -7.39 30.49 9.58
C CYS A 18 -7.97 30.13 10.95
N THR A 19 -7.25 29.39 11.83
CA THR A 19 -7.48 29.48 13.29
C THR A 19 -6.25 29.12 14.13
N LYS A 20 -6.10 29.92 15.17
CA LYS A 20 -5.03 30.15 16.13
C LYS A 20 -4.62 28.93 16.98
N THR A 21 -3.33 28.89 17.26
CA THR A 21 -2.63 28.10 18.27
C THR A 21 -3.01 28.57 19.70
N VAL A 22 -3.35 27.63 20.59
CA VAL A 22 -3.30 27.82 22.04
C VAL A 22 -2.46 26.70 22.64
N LYS A 23 -1.35 27.09 23.28
CA LYS A 23 -0.55 26.25 24.16
C LYS A 23 -1.19 26.27 25.55
N GLU A 24 -1.36 25.13 26.17
CA GLU A 24 -1.62 25.08 27.60
C GLU A 24 -0.64 24.09 28.27
N GLU A 25 0.03 24.65 29.28
CA GLU A 25 1.09 24.08 30.10
C GLU A 25 0.44 23.49 31.37
N ILE A 26 0.72 22.24 31.71
CA ILE A 26 0.21 21.61 32.91
C ILE A 26 1.39 21.28 33.84
N THR A 27 1.43 21.94 35.01
CA THR A 27 2.30 21.59 36.12
C THR A 27 1.57 20.70 37.12
N PRO A 28 2.27 19.78 37.84
CA PRO A 28 1.65 18.86 38.81
C PRO A 28 1.67 19.40 40.22
N VAL A 29 0.62 19.07 40.99
CA VAL A 29 0.62 19.23 42.46
C VAL A 29 0.20 17.90 43.11
N ALA A 30 0.95 17.52 44.14
CA ALA A 30 0.83 16.29 44.90
C ALA A 30 -0.06 16.44 46.16
N ASP A 31 -0.63 15.29 46.54
CA ASP A 31 -0.82 14.73 47.90
C ASP A 31 -1.95 15.29 48.80
N SER A 32 -2.87 14.44 49.23
CA SER A 32 -3.05 13.88 50.57
C SER A 32 -4.45 13.34 50.88
N GLN A 33 -4.47 12.09 51.33
CA GLN A 33 -5.30 11.49 52.41
C GLN A 33 -6.81 11.22 52.21
N LEU A 34 -7.10 9.90 52.23
CA LEU A 34 -8.37 9.26 52.56
C LEU A 34 -8.84 9.56 54.02
N PRO A 35 -10.14 9.50 54.32
CA PRO A 35 -10.63 8.31 55.00
C PRO A 35 -11.97 7.75 54.51
N ALA A 36 -12.25 6.55 55.04
CA ALA A 36 -13.20 5.54 54.64
C ALA A 36 -14.69 5.80 54.97
N SER A 37 -15.52 4.96 54.31
CA SER A 37 -16.84 4.42 54.77
C SER A 37 -18.10 5.21 54.48
N SER A 38 -18.94 4.69 53.60
CA SER A 38 -20.23 4.03 53.89
C SER A 38 -20.94 3.60 52.62
N GLU A 39 -21.41 2.35 52.61
CA GLU A 39 -22.33 1.78 51.64
C GLU A 39 -23.64 2.55 51.58
N GLN A 40 -24.12 2.82 50.35
CA GLN A 40 -25.57 2.85 50.09
C GLN A 40 -25.85 2.54 48.61
N GLN A 41 -26.90 1.75 48.45
CA GLN A 41 -27.41 1.09 47.27
C GLN A 41 -27.85 2.00 46.13
N VAL A 42 -27.76 1.38 44.94
CA VAL A 42 -28.19 1.72 43.56
C VAL A 42 -29.55 2.44 43.47
N PRO A 43 -29.73 3.23 42.40
CA PRO A 43 -30.65 2.80 41.37
C PRO A 43 -30.02 2.75 39.99
N VAL A 44 -30.43 1.71 39.28
CA VAL A 44 -30.24 1.49 37.85
C VAL A 44 -30.84 2.67 37.09
N VAL A 45 -30.03 3.38 36.33
CA VAL A 45 -30.50 4.30 35.29
C VAL A 45 -29.77 4.04 33.99
N ASP A 46 -30.53 3.44 33.10
CA ASP A 46 -30.57 3.59 31.65
C ASP A 46 -29.32 3.99 30.89
N LYS A 47 -28.95 3.04 30.01
CA LYS A 47 -28.53 3.22 28.63
C LYS A 47 -28.03 4.63 28.28
N VAL A 48 -26.78 4.89 28.57
CA VAL A 48 -26.00 5.80 27.73
C VAL A 48 -25.66 5.01 26.46
N SER A 49 -26.38 5.34 25.42
CA SER A 49 -26.06 4.91 24.05
C SER A 49 -24.59 5.17 23.79
N GLU A 50 -23.81 4.08 23.69
CA GLU A 50 -22.53 4.07 23.00
C GLU A 50 -22.80 4.44 21.54
N GLN A 51 -22.83 5.73 21.29
CA GLN A 51 -22.67 6.26 19.98
C GLN A 51 -21.18 6.13 19.68
N SER A 52 -20.79 4.88 19.39
CA SER A 52 -19.49 4.57 18.80
C SER A 52 -19.34 5.53 17.64
N LYS A 53 -18.36 6.40 17.75
CA LYS A 53 -17.86 7.25 16.68
C LYS A 53 -17.37 6.30 15.59
N GLN A 54 -18.26 5.90 14.72
CA GLN A 54 -17.97 5.19 13.51
C GLN A 54 -17.25 6.19 12.62
N VAL A 55 -15.95 6.28 12.80
CA VAL A 55 -15.07 6.84 11.78
C VAL A 55 -15.31 5.93 10.60
N SER A 56 -16.08 6.38 9.63
CA SER A 56 -16.25 5.67 8.38
C SER A 56 -14.86 5.47 7.80
N GLU A 57 -14.34 4.24 7.87
CA GLU A 57 -13.11 3.90 7.17
C GLU A 57 -13.30 4.32 5.72
N ILE A 58 -12.46 5.24 5.29
CA ILE A 58 -12.49 5.73 3.90
C ILE A 58 -12.16 4.53 3.02
N ASN A 59 -13.15 4.01 2.32
CA ASN A 59 -12.94 2.92 1.38
C ASN A 59 -12.20 3.45 0.15
N LEU A 60 -10.88 3.32 0.14
CA LEU A 60 -10.02 3.81 -0.93
C LEU A 60 -10.33 3.16 -2.28
N VAL A 61 -10.74 1.90 -2.28
CA VAL A 61 -11.10 1.16 -3.49
C VAL A 61 -12.29 1.80 -4.22
N SER A 62 -13.25 2.37 -3.48
CA SER A 62 -14.37 3.09 -4.08
C SER A 62 -13.98 4.47 -4.61
N GLN A 63 -12.90 5.06 -4.10
CA GLN A 63 -12.43 6.40 -4.49
C GLN A 63 -11.42 6.37 -5.63
N TYR A 64 -10.59 5.33 -5.69
CA TYR A 64 -9.48 5.26 -6.65
C TYR A 64 -9.52 3.98 -7.47
N SER A 65 -9.89 4.11 -8.74
CA SER A 65 -9.84 3.00 -9.70
C SER A 65 -8.50 2.88 -10.42
N GLN A 66 -7.60 3.86 -10.26
CA GLN A 66 -6.31 3.94 -10.93
C GLN A 66 -5.26 4.58 -10.03
N ALA A 67 -3.98 4.30 -10.34
CA ALA A 67 -2.82 4.99 -9.77
C ALA A 67 -1.77 5.26 -10.85
N VAL A 68 -0.89 6.23 -10.58
CA VAL A 68 0.27 6.53 -11.43
C VAL A 68 1.54 6.22 -10.66
N LEU A 69 2.32 5.26 -11.16
CA LEU A 69 3.66 4.97 -10.69
C LEU A 69 4.62 5.92 -11.42
N LYS A 70 5.12 6.91 -10.68
CA LYS A 70 6.09 7.88 -11.22
C LYS A 70 7.49 7.32 -11.11
N THR A 71 8.13 7.10 -12.25
CA THR A 71 9.51 6.64 -12.31
C THR A 71 10.40 7.71 -12.95
N ASN A 72 11.70 7.58 -12.79
CA ASN A 72 12.63 8.46 -13.46
C ASN A 72 12.80 8.15 -14.98
N LEU A 73 12.08 7.13 -15.49
CA LEU A 73 11.99 6.83 -16.94
C LEU A 73 10.65 7.24 -17.55
N GLY A 74 9.71 7.70 -16.72
CA GLY A 74 8.37 8.09 -17.11
C GLY A 74 7.30 7.58 -16.16
N ASN A 75 6.07 7.83 -16.51
CA ASN A 75 4.91 7.41 -15.73
C ASN A 75 4.36 6.08 -16.24
N ILE A 76 3.87 5.25 -15.32
CA ILE A 76 3.12 4.03 -15.62
C ILE A 76 1.77 4.19 -14.94
N THR A 77 0.68 4.22 -15.70
CA THR A 77 -0.67 4.30 -15.18
C THR A 77 -1.25 2.89 -15.08
N VAL A 78 -1.72 2.52 -13.89
CA VAL A 78 -2.34 1.23 -13.62
C VAL A 78 -3.82 1.40 -13.26
N LYS A 79 -4.66 0.46 -13.70
CA LYS A 79 -6.06 0.34 -13.31
C LYS A 79 -6.25 -0.89 -12.46
N PHE A 80 -7.08 -0.77 -11.41
CA PHE A 80 -7.28 -1.82 -10.43
C PHE A 80 -8.51 -2.69 -10.70
N TYR A 81 -8.43 -3.95 -10.27
CA TYR A 81 -9.55 -4.88 -10.15
C TYR A 81 -10.15 -4.80 -8.74
N GLY A 82 -10.65 -3.61 -8.38
CA GLY A 82 -11.08 -3.31 -7.01
C GLY A 82 -12.25 -4.16 -6.49
N SER A 83 -13.13 -4.66 -7.38
CA SER A 83 -14.22 -5.57 -7.01
C SER A 83 -13.77 -7.01 -6.81
N GLU A 84 -12.70 -7.44 -7.50
CA GLU A 84 -12.21 -8.81 -7.48
C GLU A 84 -11.09 -9.03 -6.46
N SER A 85 -10.33 -7.98 -6.15
CA SER A 85 -9.21 -8.04 -5.20
C SER A 85 -9.22 -6.82 -4.26
N PRO A 86 -10.33 -6.58 -3.52
CA PRO A 86 -10.53 -5.35 -2.75
C PRO A 86 -9.50 -5.14 -1.65
N LYS A 87 -9.10 -6.18 -0.91
CA LYS A 87 -8.09 -6.07 0.17
C LYS A 87 -6.71 -5.74 -0.38
N THR A 88 -6.35 -6.35 -1.51
CA THR A 88 -5.06 -6.12 -2.18
C THR A 88 -4.97 -4.69 -2.70
N VAL A 89 -6.03 -4.21 -3.37
CA VAL A 89 -6.10 -2.84 -3.87
C VAL A 89 -6.09 -1.83 -2.71
N GLU A 90 -6.87 -2.08 -1.65
CA GLU A 90 -6.91 -1.25 -0.45
C GLU A 90 -5.52 -1.16 0.22
N ASN A 91 -4.84 -2.29 0.38
CA ASN A 91 -3.48 -2.35 0.91
C ASN A 91 -2.50 -1.52 0.08
N PHE A 92 -2.51 -1.72 -1.25
CA PHE A 92 -1.65 -0.97 -2.16
C PHE A 92 -1.90 0.53 -2.07
N LEU A 93 -3.16 0.95 -2.05
CA LEU A 93 -3.55 2.36 -1.95
C LEU A 93 -3.17 2.98 -0.60
N LYS A 94 -3.37 2.26 0.52
CA LYS A 94 -2.95 2.71 1.87
C LYS A 94 -1.45 2.94 1.94
N LEU A 95 -0.67 2.00 1.45
CA LEU A 95 0.79 2.12 1.40
C LEU A 95 1.22 3.28 0.50
N ALA A 96 0.55 3.47 -0.64
CA ALA A 96 0.82 4.61 -1.53
C ALA A 96 0.53 5.95 -0.87
N GLN A 97 -0.60 6.09 -0.16
CA GLN A 97 -0.98 7.32 0.54
C GLN A 97 -0.02 7.70 1.66
N THR A 98 0.57 6.72 2.34
CA THR A 98 1.54 6.96 3.40
C THR A 98 2.95 7.26 2.89
N GLY A 99 3.17 7.30 1.56
CA GLY A 99 4.49 7.48 0.96
C GLY A 99 5.40 6.25 1.10
N PHE A 100 4.83 5.08 1.44
CA PHE A 100 5.61 3.85 1.62
C PHE A 100 6.45 3.50 0.39
N TYR A 101 5.92 3.74 -0.81
CA TYR A 101 6.59 3.45 -2.07
C TYR A 101 7.53 4.56 -2.56
N ASP A 102 7.64 5.69 -1.86
CA ASP A 102 8.52 6.77 -2.26
C ASP A 102 10.00 6.34 -2.16
N GLY A 103 10.71 6.45 -3.28
CA GLY A 103 12.11 6.06 -3.39
C GLY A 103 12.37 4.56 -3.56
N VAL A 104 11.35 3.71 -3.53
CA VAL A 104 11.45 2.28 -3.81
C VAL A 104 11.93 2.06 -5.25
N ARG A 105 12.72 1.03 -5.47
CA ARG A 105 13.26 0.65 -6.79
C ARG A 105 12.53 -0.58 -7.33
N PHE A 106 12.58 -0.76 -8.66
CA PHE A 106 12.43 -2.08 -9.25
C PHE A 106 13.74 -2.83 -9.01
N HIS A 107 13.78 -3.63 -7.96
CA HIS A 107 14.98 -4.31 -7.48
C HIS A 107 15.25 -5.62 -8.22
N ARG A 108 14.23 -6.19 -8.87
CA ARG A 108 14.36 -7.40 -9.66
C ARG A 108 13.74 -7.18 -11.05
N VAL A 109 14.54 -7.36 -12.09
CA VAL A 109 14.15 -7.11 -13.48
C VAL A 109 14.59 -8.30 -14.33
N MET A 110 13.63 -9.08 -14.80
CA MET A 110 13.88 -10.25 -15.62
C MET A 110 13.33 -10.04 -17.04
N LYS A 111 14.22 -10.03 -18.01
CA LYS A 111 13.87 -9.85 -19.42
C LYS A 111 12.88 -10.91 -19.88
N ASP A 112 11.87 -10.48 -20.65
CA ASP A 112 10.80 -11.32 -21.19
C ASP A 112 10.01 -12.09 -20.11
N PHE A 113 9.97 -11.53 -18.87
CA PHE A 113 9.22 -12.10 -17.76
C PHE A 113 8.48 -11.03 -16.96
N MET A 114 9.18 -10.22 -16.13
CA MET A 114 8.54 -9.21 -15.30
C MET A 114 9.55 -8.19 -14.75
N ILE A 115 9.02 -7.08 -14.22
CA ILE A 115 9.75 -6.14 -13.36
C ILE A 115 9.09 -6.14 -11.98
N GLN A 116 9.85 -6.30 -10.90
CA GLN A 116 9.37 -6.39 -9.52
C GLN A 116 9.91 -5.25 -8.67
N GLY A 117 9.02 -4.65 -7.88
CA GLY A 117 9.32 -3.56 -6.95
C GLY A 117 8.46 -3.66 -5.69
N GLY A 118 8.39 -2.57 -4.91
CA GLY A 118 7.57 -2.51 -3.71
C GLY A 118 8.27 -2.95 -2.44
N ASP A 119 9.57 -3.24 -2.50
CA ASP A 119 10.39 -3.56 -1.35
C ASP A 119 10.94 -2.28 -0.71
N PRO A 120 10.66 -1.99 0.59
CA PRO A 120 11.22 -0.83 1.27
C PRO A 120 12.74 -0.88 1.41
N ASN A 121 13.37 -2.07 1.42
CA ASN A 121 14.81 -2.23 1.50
C ASN A 121 15.52 -1.70 0.26
N SER A 122 14.86 -1.72 -0.91
CA SER A 122 15.42 -1.24 -2.17
C SER A 122 15.65 0.27 -2.26
N LYS A 123 15.45 1.01 -1.16
CA LYS A 123 15.65 2.47 -1.11
C LYS A 123 17.10 2.89 -0.98
N ASP A 124 17.95 2.02 -0.49
CA ASP A 124 19.39 2.24 -0.30
C ASP A 124 20.24 1.55 -1.39
N ASP A 125 21.54 1.47 -1.18
CA ASP A 125 22.49 0.86 -2.12
C ASP A 125 22.98 -0.53 -1.66
N ASP A 126 22.34 -1.10 -0.63
CA ASP A 126 22.60 -2.47 -0.18
C ASP A 126 21.64 -3.47 -0.86
N TRP A 127 22.12 -4.07 -1.94
CA TRP A 127 21.37 -5.07 -2.71
C TRP A 127 21.18 -6.41 -2.01
N SER A 128 21.96 -6.67 -0.94
CA SER A 128 21.98 -7.98 -0.27
C SER A 128 20.68 -8.28 0.47
N ASN A 129 19.87 -7.26 0.78
CA ASN A 129 18.63 -7.37 1.51
C ASN A 129 17.38 -7.05 0.63
N ASP A 130 17.58 -6.82 -0.66
CA ASP A 130 16.48 -6.59 -1.60
C ASP A 130 15.65 -7.86 -1.80
N GLY A 131 14.36 -7.69 -1.98
CA GLY A 131 13.39 -8.77 -2.20
C GLY A 131 12.84 -9.41 -0.91
N ILE A 132 13.40 -9.09 0.26
CA ILE A 132 12.96 -9.68 1.54
C ILE A 132 12.18 -8.71 2.44
N GLY A 133 12.14 -7.42 2.10
CA GLY A 133 11.42 -6.40 2.84
C GLY A 133 9.91 -6.41 2.58
N GLY A 134 9.17 -5.71 3.45
CA GLY A 134 7.72 -5.61 3.36
C GLY A 134 7.14 -4.61 4.36
N PRO A 135 5.81 -4.54 4.48
CA PRO A 135 5.12 -3.56 5.31
C PRO A 135 5.06 -3.93 6.80
N GLY A 136 5.69 -5.04 7.21
CA GLY A 136 5.67 -5.55 8.59
C GLY A 136 4.50 -6.50 8.89
N TYR A 137 3.69 -6.81 7.89
CA TYR A 137 2.58 -7.78 7.97
C TYR A 137 2.44 -8.56 6.67
N LYS A 138 1.59 -9.60 6.70
CA LYS A 138 1.18 -10.39 5.53
C LYS A 138 -0.33 -10.50 5.50
N PHE A 139 -0.88 -10.70 4.29
CA PHE A 139 -2.31 -10.92 4.11
C PHE A 139 -2.59 -11.99 3.05
N GLU A 140 -3.84 -12.47 3.03
CA GLU A 140 -4.28 -13.56 2.19
C GLU A 140 -4.32 -13.22 0.70
N ASP A 141 -4.29 -14.24 -0.12
CA ASP A 141 -4.46 -14.15 -1.56
C ASP A 141 -5.93 -13.84 -1.93
N GLU A 142 -6.12 -13.07 -2.99
CA GLU A 142 -7.43 -12.79 -3.60
C GLU A 142 -7.37 -13.19 -5.07
N PHE A 143 -7.43 -14.50 -5.34
CA PHE A 143 -7.41 -14.99 -6.70
C PHE A 143 -8.70 -14.66 -7.46
N ASN A 144 -8.56 -14.31 -8.71
CA ASN A 144 -9.64 -13.99 -9.63
C ASN A 144 -9.42 -14.65 -11.00
N ASN A 145 -10.30 -14.39 -11.96
CA ASN A 145 -10.24 -15.00 -13.29
C ASN A 145 -9.33 -14.27 -14.29
N HIS A 146 -8.72 -13.15 -13.90
CA HIS A 146 -7.80 -12.41 -14.76
C HIS A 146 -6.47 -13.15 -14.88
N LYS A 147 -6.13 -13.51 -16.11
CA LYS A 147 -4.87 -14.17 -16.43
C LYS A 147 -3.70 -13.20 -16.30
N LEU A 148 -2.54 -13.74 -15.90
CA LEU A 148 -1.28 -13.00 -15.83
C LEU A 148 -0.64 -12.92 -17.22
N VAL A 149 -0.89 -11.80 -17.88
CA VAL A 149 -0.42 -11.50 -19.24
C VAL A 149 0.37 -10.18 -19.25
N ALA A 150 0.97 -9.81 -20.38
CA ALA A 150 1.70 -8.55 -20.52
C ALA A 150 0.88 -7.36 -19.99
N GLY A 151 1.48 -6.58 -19.08
CA GLY A 151 0.86 -5.45 -18.40
C GLY A 151 0.10 -5.80 -17.13
N SER A 152 -0.13 -7.07 -16.78
CA SER A 152 -0.75 -7.44 -15.49
C SER A 152 0.08 -6.94 -14.31
N LEU A 153 -0.61 -6.41 -13.29
CA LEU A 153 -0.06 -5.96 -12.02
C LEU A 153 -0.45 -6.97 -10.93
N ALA A 154 0.52 -7.67 -10.37
CA ALA A 154 0.27 -8.75 -9.43
C ALA A 154 1.15 -8.66 -8.17
N MET A 155 0.67 -9.26 -7.07
CA MET A 155 1.42 -9.34 -5.81
C MET A 155 2.56 -10.37 -5.91
N ALA A 156 3.76 -9.94 -5.50
CA ALA A 156 4.81 -10.87 -5.17
C ALA A 156 4.54 -11.48 -3.78
N ASN A 157 4.82 -12.77 -3.64
CA ASN A 157 4.66 -13.50 -2.38
C ASN A 157 5.74 -14.58 -2.23
N ALA A 158 5.87 -15.12 -1.02
CA ALA A 158 6.76 -16.24 -0.67
C ALA A 158 5.97 -17.55 -0.41
N GLY A 159 4.88 -17.74 -1.13
CA GLY A 159 3.92 -18.84 -0.98
C GLY A 159 2.52 -18.33 -0.62
N PRO A 160 1.55 -19.24 -0.43
CA PRO A 160 0.16 -18.86 -0.20
C PRO A 160 -0.03 -17.93 1.00
N ASN A 161 -0.88 -16.89 0.83
CA ASN A 161 -1.26 -15.95 1.89
C ASN A 161 -0.08 -15.19 2.52
N THR A 162 0.93 -14.85 1.70
CA THR A 162 2.10 -14.10 2.17
C THR A 162 2.28 -12.77 1.42
N ASN A 163 1.20 -12.21 0.90
CA ASN A 163 1.23 -10.89 0.26
C ASN A 163 1.64 -9.81 1.26
N GLY A 164 2.37 -8.81 0.79
CA GLY A 164 2.83 -7.68 1.60
C GLY A 164 2.76 -6.36 0.82
N SER A 165 3.92 -5.76 0.53
CA SER A 165 4.02 -4.55 -0.29
C SER A 165 4.60 -4.79 -1.67
N GLN A 166 5.29 -5.91 -1.89
CA GLN A 166 5.97 -6.16 -3.15
C GLN A 166 4.98 -6.57 -4.25
N PHE A 167 5.19 -6.05 -5.44
CA PHE A 167 4.40 -6.33 -6.63
C PHE A 167 5.28 -6.46 -7.87
N PHE A 168 4.73 -7.04 -8.92
CA PHE A 168 5.42 -7.09 -10.22
C PHE A 168 4.48 -6.72 -11.37
N ILE A 169 5.06 -6.24 -12.45
CA ILE A 169 4.38 -6.00 -13.73
C ILE A 169 4.90 -7.02 -14.72
N VAL A 170 4.00 -7.81 -15.29
CA VAL A 170 4.35 -8.84 -16.29
C VAL A 170 4.77 -8.15 -17.58
N THR A 171 5.90 -8.57 -18.13
CA THR A 171 6.43 -8.14 -19.43
C THR A 171 6.41 -9.23 -20.48
N ALA A 172 6.35 -10.51 -20.07
CA ALA A 172 6.10 -11.66 -20.94
C ALA A 172 4.72 -11.57 -21.59
N LYS A 173 4.54 -12.23 -22.74
CA LYS A 173 3.23 -12.34 -23.39
C LYS A 173 2.17 -12.89 -22.43
N GLU A 174 2.52 -13.94 -21.69
CA GLU A 174 1.68 -14.63 -20.69
C GLU A 174 2.55 -15.42 -19.71
N THR A 175 2.04 -15.61 -18.50
CA THR A 175 2.73 -16.35 -17.42
C THR A 175 1.77 -17.35 -16.75
N PRO A 176 1.21 -18.36 -17.46
CA PRO A 176 0.15 -19.21 -16.96
C PRO A 176 0.55 -20.03 -15.72
N TRP A 177 1.84 -20.26 -15.48
CA TRP A 177 2.34 -20.94 -14.27
C TRP A 177 2.21 -20.12 -12.99
N LEU A 178 1.90 -18.81 -13.09
CA LEU A 178 1.64 -17.89 -11.97
C LEU A 178 0.15 -17.71 -11.68
N ASP A 179 -0.73 -18.10 -12.60
CA ASP A 179 -2.18 -18.03 -12.41
C ASP A 179 -2.59 -18.86 -11.18
N GLY A 180 -3.45 -18.26 -10.32
CA GLY A 180 -3.89 -18.89 -9.07
C GLY A 180 -2.80 -19.06 -8.01
N LYS A 181 -1.64 -18.41 -8.17
CA LYS A 181 -0.56 -18.37 -7.19
C LYS A 181 -0.21 -16.95 -6.76
N HIS A 182 -0.49 -15.97 -7.61
CA HIS A 182 -0.28 -14.55 -7.34
C HIS A 182 -1.57 -13.79 -7.62
N THR A 183 -1.95 -12.91 -6.69
CA THR A 183 -3.12 -12.06 -6.85
C THR A 183 -2.89 -11.05 -7.96
N ASN A 184 -3.60 -11.20 -9.08
CA ASN A 184 -3.65 -10.21 -10.15
C ASN A 184 -4.64 -9.11 -9.74
N PHE A 185 -4.17 -7.95 -9.29
CA PHE A 185 -5.02 -6.91 -8.75
C PHE A 185 -5.17 -5.67 -9.66
N GLY A 186 -4.61 -5.74 -10.87
CA GLY A 186 -4.70 -4.64 -11.83
C GLY A 186 -3.92 -4.85 -13.11
N TYR A 187 -3.86 -3.82 -13.92
CA TYR A 187 -3.12 -3.83 -15.17
C TYR A 187 -2.70 -2.43 -15.61
N VAL A 188 -1.65 -2.37 -16.41
CA VAL A 188 -1.14 -1.13 -17.02
C VAL A 188 -2.09 -0.68 -18.13
N VAL A 189 -2.57 0.57 -18.04
CA VAL A 189 -3.40 1.21 -19.07
C VAL A 189 -2.62 2.21 -19.91
N ASP A 190 -1.51 2.73 -19.37
CA ASP A 190 -0.60 3.64 -20.08
C ASP A 190 0.83 3.48 -19.53
N GLY A 191 1.85 3.70 -20.37
CA GLY A 191 3.26 3.60 -19.97
C GLY A 191 3.87 2.21 -20.09
N MET A 192 3.31 1.28 -20.89
CA MET A 192 3.98 0.01 -21.19
C MET A 192 5.35 0.19 -21.87
N ASP A 193 5.55 1.26 -22.63
CA ASP A 193 6.87 1.63 -23.16
C ASP A 193 7.87 1.96 -22.05
N VAL A 194 7.41 2.58 -20.96
CA VAL A 194 8.22 2.85 -19.75
C VAL A 194 8.57 1.54 -19.05
N VAL A 195 7.61 0.61 -18.91
CA VAL A 195 7.86 -0.74 -18.36
C VAL A 195 8.93 -1.45 -19.19
N LYS A 196 8.83 -1.41 -20.51
CA LYS A 196 9.82 -2.01 -21.41
C LYS A 196 11.19 -1.31 -21.36
N LYS A 197 11.24 0.00 -21.16
CA LYS A 197 12.51 0.72 -20.92
C LYS A 197 13.17 0.29 -19.60
N ILE A 198 12.39 0.05 -18.54
CA ILE A 198 12.89 -0.47 -17.26
C ILE A 198 13.43 -1.90 -17.47
N GLU A 199 12.67 -2.76 -18.13
CA GLU A 199 13.06 -4.14 -18.43
C GLU A 199 14.38 -4.22 -19.23
N ALA A 200 14.63 -3.26 -20.11
CA ALA A 200 15.82 -3.21 -20.95
C ALA A 200 17.09 -2.66 -20.26
N LEU A 201 16.99 -2.24 -19.00
CA LEU A 201 18.14 -1.75 -18.24
C LEU A 201 19.13 -2.90 -17.97
N PRO A 202 20.43 -2.59 -17.91
CA PRO A 202 21.41 -3.54 -17.39
C PRO A 202 21.04 -3.96 -15.95
N THR A 203 21.05 -5.25 -15.72
CA THR A 203 20.83 -5.87 -14.41
C THR A 203 22.13 -6.44 -13.87
N ASN A 204 22.17 -6.78 -12.58
CA ASN A 204 23.27 -7.52 -11.98
C ASN A 204 23.10 -9.03 -12.23
N GLN A 205 24.05 -9.85 -11.76
CA GLN A 205 24.04 -11.29 -12.02
C GLN A 205 22.93 -12.08 -11.31
N ASN A 206 22.14 -11.43 -10.49
CA ASN A 206 21.08 -12.07 -9.69
C ASN A 206 19.68 -11.88 -10.29
N ASP A 207 19.55 -11.19 -11.42
CA ASP A 207 18.31 -10.91 -12.15
C ASP A 207 18.21 -11.75 -13.45
#